data_3aa98c2091650734014639596603f846
#
_entry.id   3aa98c2091650734014639596603f846
#
_cell.length_a   1.000
_cell.length_b   1.000
_cell.length_c   1.000
_cell.angle_alpha   90.00
_cell.angle_beta   90.00
_cell.angle_gamma   90.00
#
_symmetry.space_group_name_H-M   'P 1'
#
loop_
_entity.id
_entity.type
_entity.pdbx_description
1 polymer ?
#
loop_
_entity_poly.entity_id
_entity_poly.type
_entity_poly.pdbx_seq_one_letter_code
_entity_poly.pdbx_strand_id
1 'polypeptide(L)'
;MIKETNTFLDYLKKSIGDQSISYKDYIQLCLYHPTHGYYSKQKKRVGRMSESDFYTAESLGPLFTNLIIASVRNLLKSSKLNDDLSQYTFIEIGTEPEYALLSSIEGNPFGDHKILRLGDDLNFEDLRAIPFVGSWSQ
;
A
#
# COMPACT_ATOMS: atom_id res chain seq x y z
N MET A 1 15.79 31.67 -22.73
CA MET A 1 15.62 30.22 -22.60
C MET A 1 14.56 29.99 -21.52
N ILE A 2 13.30 29.83 -21.93
CA ILE A 2 12.15 29.67 -21.04
C ILE A 2 12.24 28.23 -20.49
N LYS A 3 12.45 28.09 -19.18
CA LYS A 3 12.27 26.78 -18.52
C LYS A 3 10.80 26.39 -18.71
N GLU A 4 10.54 25.39 -19.55
CA GLU A 4 9.27 24.68 -19.53
C GLU A 4 9.14 24.05 -18.14
N THR A 5 8.44 24.72 -17.24
CA THR A 5 7.96 24.12 -16.00
C THR A 5 6.82 23.21 -16.40
N ASN A 6 7.15 21.96 -16.71
CA ASN A 6 6.20 20.92 -17.03
C ASN A 6 5.48 20.53 -15.71
N THR A 7 4.58 21.39 -15.26
CA THR A 7 3.81 21.18 -14.05
C THR A 7 2.63 20.27 -14.36
N PHE A 8 2.11 19.57 -13.33
CA PHE A 8 0.90 18.78 -13.46
C PHE A 8 -0.29 19.63 -13.97
N LEU A 9 -0.33 20.90 -13.60
CA LEU A 9 -1.35 21.84 -14.08
C LEU A 9 -1.26 22.07 -15.60
N ASP A 10 -0.04 22.21 -16.14
CA ASP A 10 0.17 22.37 -17.59
C ASP A 10 -0.24 21.10 -18.34
N TYR A 11 0.10 19.94 -17.77
CA TYR A 11 -0.38 18.64 -18.28
C TYR A 11 -1.90 18.59 -18.34
N LEU A 12 -2.59 18.92 -17.24
CA LEU A 12 -4.05 18.93 -17.18
C LEU A 12 -4.67 19.88 -18.21
N LYS A 13 -4.20 21.10 -18.29
CA LYS A 13 -4.68 22.09 -19.27
C LYS A 13 -4.52 21.59 -20.71
N LYS A 14 -3.39 20.97 -21.01
CA LYS A 14 -3.12 20.42 -22.34
C LYS A 14 -3.98 19.19 -22.66
N SER A 15 -4.24 18.34 -21.66
CA SER A 15 -4.97 17.07 -21.86
C SER A 15 -6.48 17.26 -21.88
N ILE A 16 -7.01 18.20 -21.10
CA ILE A 16 -8.45 18.44 -20.96
C ILE A 16 -8.91 19.54 -21.92
N GLY A 17 -8.04 20.54 -22.19
CA GLY A 17 -8.42 21.72 -22.97
C GLY A 17 -9.60 22.45 -22.31
N ASP A 18 -10.58 22.83 -23.11
CA ASP A 18 -11.82 23.48 -22.65
C ASP A 18 -12.94 22.47 -22.29
N GLN A 19 -12.63 21.17 -22.26
CA GLN A 19 -13.61 20.13 -21.94
C GLN A 19 -13.70 19.92 -20.43
N SER A 20 -14.85 19.44 -19.96
CA SER A 20 -15.02 18.97 -18.59
C SER A 20 -14.50 17.54 -18.43
N ILE A 21 -13.91 17.26 -17.30
CA ILE A 21 -13.47 15.92 -16.90
C ILE A 21 -14.33 15.43 -15.74
N SER A 22 -14.59 14.12 -15.67
CA SER A 22 -15.32 13.56 -14.53
C SER A 22 -14.50 13.69 -13.24
N TYR A 23 -15.19 13.79 -12.09
CA TYR A 23 -14.50 13.87 -10.79
C TYR A 23 -13.67 12.62 -10.52
N LYS A 24 -14.15 11.45 -10.96
CA LYS A 24 -13.42 10.18 -10.90
C LYS A 24 -12.09 10.26 -11.66
N ASP A 25 -12.13 10.71 -12.91
CA ASP A 25 -10.94 10.75 -13.76
C ASP A 25 -9.95 11.82 -13.27
N TYR A 26 -10.46 12.95 -12.76
CA TYR A 26 -9.62 13.97 -12.13
C TYR A 26 -8.86 13.42 -10.91
N ILE A 27 -9.57 12.73 -9.99
CA ILE A 27 -8.94 12.11 -8.82
C ILE A 27 -7.94 11.05 -9.26
N GLN A 28 -8.28 10.22 -10.24
CA GLN A 28 -7.39 9.22 -10.79
C GLN A 28 -6.07 9.85 -11.29
N LEU A 29 -6.16 10.93 -12.05
CA LEU A 29 -4.98 11.64 -12.55
C LEU A 29 -4.16 12.25 -11.40
N CYS A 30 -4.81 12.90 -10.44
CA CYS A 30 -4.13 13.51 -9.30
C CYS A 30 -3.36 12.49 -8.46
N LEU A 31 -3.91 11.31 -8.26
CA LEU A 31 -3.34 10.31 -7.37
C LEU A 31 -2.38 9.35 -8.10
N TYR A 32 -2.71 8.92 -9.31
CA TYR A 32 -2.08 7.76 -9.94
C TYR A 32 -1.47 8.03 -11.32
N HIS A 33 -1.43 9.30 -11.80
CA HIS A 33 -0.74 9.58 -13.05
C HIS A 33 0.72 9.15 -12.98
N PRO A 34 1.26 8.40 -13.96
CA PRO A 34 2.58 7.76 -13.84
C PRO A 34 3.73 8.70 -13.45
N THR A 35 3.69 9.96 -13.97
CA THR A 35 4.75 10.93 -13.73
C THR A 35 4.40 11.99 -12.69
N HIS A 36 3.12 12.38 -12.62
CA HIS A 36 2.65 13.53 -11.83
C HIS A 36 1.82 13.13 -10.62
N GLY A 37 1.31 11.89 -10.60
CA GLY A 37 0.42 11.40 -9.55
C GLY A 37 1.07 11.41 -8.18
N TYR A 38 0.27 11.68 -7.16
CA TYR A 38 0.73 11.74 -5.78
C TYR A 38 1.42 10.43 -5.34
N TYR A 39 0.79 9.29 -5.64
CA TYR A 39 1.31 7.97 -5.26
C TYR A 39 2.39 7.42 -6.21
N SER A 40 2.53 7.99 -7.41
CA SER A 40 3.55 7.55 -8.36
C SER A 40 4.95 8.11 -8.07
N LYS A 41 5.05 9.08 -7.15
CA LYS A 41 6.32 9.69 -6.76
C LYS A 41 7.00 8.85 -5.69
N GLN A 42 8.29 8.61 -5.85
CA GLN A 42 9.16 8.02 -4.83
C GLN A 42 9.38 9.05 -3.71
N LYS A 43 8.46 9.14 -2.76
CA LYS A 43 8.49 10.08 -1.64
C LYS A 43 8.03 9.38 -0.37
N LYS A 44 8.75 9.59 0.72
CA LYS A 44 8.30 9.16 2.05
C LYS A 44 7.14 10.03 2.49
N ARG A 45 5.91 9.50 2.44
CA ARG A 45 4.68 10.24 2.76
C ARG A 45 4.25 10.04 4.21
N VAL A 46 4.57 8.87 4.75
CA VAL A 46 4.16 8.45 6.09
C VAL A 46 5.32 8.57 7.07
N GLY A 47 5.10 9.19 8.21
CA GLY A 47 6.11 9.33 9.25
C GLY A 47 5.75 10.38 10.28
N ARG A 48 6.62 10.53 11.29
CA ARG A 48 6.47 11.53 12.35
C ARG A 48 7.31 12.79 12.14
N MET A 49 8.06 12.85 11.03
CA MET A 49 8.92 13.98 10.73
C MET A 49 8.12 15.08 10.02
N SER A 50 8.61 16.31 10.12
CA SER A 50 7.99 17.50 9.48
C SER A 50 7.87 17.39 7.95
N GLU A 51 8.67 16.52 7.35
CA GLU A 51 8.69 16.28 5.90
C GLU A 51 7.67 15.23 5.43
N SER A 52 7.01 14.57 6.38
CA SER A 52 5.98 13.58 6.08
C SER A 52 4.63 14.28 5.89
N ASP A 53 3.86 13.81 4.90
CA ASP A 53 2.55 14.40 4.58
C ASP A 53 1.48 14.04 5.64
N PHE A 54 1.59 12.84 6.21
CA PHE A 54 0.71 12.35 7.28
C PHE A 54 1.41 11.22 8.06
N TYR A 55 0.84 10.85 9.19
CA TYR A 55 1.27 9.64 9.87
C TYR A 55 0.11 8.66 10.04
N THR A 56 0.42 7.37 10.07
CA THR A 56 -0.54 6.27 10.22
C THR A 56 -0.18 5.42 11.43
N ALA A 57 -1.01 4.42 11.73
CA ALA A 57 -0.70 3.43 12.75
C ALA A 57 0.64 2.70 12.52
N GLU A 58 1.05 2.54 11.25
CA GLU A 58 2.37 2.00 10.89
C GLU A 58 3.53 2.83 11.45
N SER A 59 3.35 4.14 11.63
CA SER A 59 4.33 5.03 12.26
C SER A 59 4.64 4.69 13.72
N LEU A 60 3.86 3.81 14.35
CA LEU A 60 4.12 3.24 15.66
C LEU A 60 5.19 2.13 15.63
N GLY A 61 5.60 1.71 14.42
CA GLY A 61 6.67 0.71 14.21
C GLY A 61 6.36 -0.63 14.88
N PRO A 62 7.32 -1.18 15.66
CA PRO A 62 7.18 -2.52 16.24
C PRO A 62 5.92 -2.71 17.08
N LEU A 63 5.42 -1.67 17.73
CA LEU A 63 4.18 -1.76 18.53
C LEU A 63 2.99 -2.13 17.64
N PHE A 64 2.82 -1.44 16.52
CA PHE A 64 1.72 -1.72 15.60
C PHE A 64 1.85 -3.12 14.99
N THR A 65 3.04 -3.48 14.54
CA THR A 65 3.33 -4.81 14.00
C THR A 65 2.97 -5.93 14.99
N ASN A 66 3.39 -5.80 16.24
CA ASN A 66 3.08 -6.79 17.27
C ASN A 66 1.57 -6.88 17.56
N LEU A 67 0.84 -5.76 17.53
CA LEU A 67 -0.61 -5.76 17.66
C LEU A 67 -1.30 -6.49 16.50
N ILE A 68 -0.83 -6.31 15.27
CA ILE A 68 -1.34 -7.05 14.10
C ILE A 68 -1.08 -8.54 14.26
N ILE A 69 0.14 -8.95 14.61
CA ILE A 69 0.48 -10.36 14.82
C ILE A 69 -0.38 -11.00 15.91
N ALA A 70 -0.55 -10.30 17.03
CA ALA A 70 -1.42 -10.78 18.13
C ALA A 70 -2.88 -10.92 17.68
N SER A 71 -3.36 -9.97 16.88
CA SER A 71 -4.72 -9.99 16.33
C SER A 71 -4.92 -11.16 15.37
N VAL A 72 -3.95 -11.43 14.50
CA VAL A 72 -3.97 -12.60 13.59
C VAL A 72 -4.03 -13.90 14.39
N ARG A 73 -3.18 -14.07 15.40
CA ARG A 73 -3.22 -15.26 16.26
C ARG A 73 -4.57 -15.43 16.96
N ASN A 74 -5.13 -14.36 17.51
CA ASN A 74 -6.44 -14.41 18.15
C ASN A 74 -7.55 -14.77 17.15
N LEU A 75 -7.48 -14.26 15.92
CA LEU A 75 -8.42 -14.61 14.87
C LEU A 75 -8.34 -16.08 14.50
N LEU A 76 -7.14 -16.61 14.29
CA LEU A 76 -6.94 -18.03 13.98
C LEU A 76 -7.49 -18.94 15.10
N LYS A 77 -7.17 -18.63 16.36
CA LYS A 77 -7.70 -19.38 17.52
C LYS A 77 -9.22 -19.33 17.59
N SER A 78 -9.82 -18.16 17.44
CA SER A 78 -11.28 -18.02 17.50
C SER A 78 -11.99 -18.74 16.35
N SER A 79 -11.33 -18.85 15.20
CA SER A 79 -11.81 -19.60 14.04
C SER A 79 -11.47 -21.09 14.09
N LYS A 80 -10.86 -21.57 15.18
CA LYS A 80 -10.40 -22.96 15.36
C LYS A 80 -9.42 -23.42 14.29
N LEU A 81 -8.61 -22.49 13.77
CA LEU A 81 -7.53 -22.77 12.84
C LEU A 81 -6.21 -22.94 13.60
N ASN A 82 -5.22 -23.51 12.90
CA ASN A 82 -3.87 -23.60 13.45
C ASN A 82 -3.32 -22.18 13.70
N ASP A 83 -2.82 -21.90 14.90
CA ASP A 83 -2.26 -20.58 15.26
C ASP A 83 -0.73 -20.52 15.11
N ASP A 84 -0.13 -21.55 14.54
CA ASP A 84 1.27 -21.54 14.10
C ASP A 84 1.43 -20.68 12.85
N LEU A 85 1.88 -19.45 13.02
CA LEU A 85 2.02 -18.47 11.94
C LEU A 85 2.99 -18.92 10.85
N SER A 86 3.93 -19.82 11.15
CA SER A 86 4.87 -20.33 10.15
C SER A 86 4.19 -21.11 9.01
N GLN A 87 2.93 -21.49 9.20
CA GLN A 87 2.12 -22.17 8.19
C GLN A 87 1.41 -21.20 7.23
N TYR A 88 1.55 -19.89 7.44
CA TYR A 88 0.82 -18.88 6.68
C TYR A 88 1.77 -17.94 5.93
N THR A 89 1.30 -17.44 4.80
CA THR A 89 1.90 -16.33 4.08
C THR A 89 1.27 -15.02 4.54
N PHE A 90 2.08 -14.05 4.98
CA PHE A 90 1.62 -12.70 5.26
C PHE A 90 1.70 -11.85 4.00
N ILE A 91 0.60 -11.23 3.60
CA ILE A 91 0.54 -10.39 2.40
C ILE A 91 0.24 -8.96 2.80
N GLU A 92 1.15 -8.05 2.46
CA GLU A 92 0.97 -6.61 2.62
C GLU A 92 0.61 -5.98 1.28
N ILE A 93 -0.49 -5.24 1.22
CA ILE A 93 -0.96 -4.56 0.01
C ILE A 93 -0.92 -3.06 0.20
N GLY A 94 -0.29 -2.35 -0.73
CA GLY A 94 -0.24 -0.89 -0.74
C GLY A 94 0.75 -0.29 0.26
N THR A 95 1.82 -1.02 0.59
CA THR A 95 2.89 -0.49 1.47
C THR A 95 3.57 0.72 0.84
N GLU A 96 4.05 1.63 1.69
CA GLU A 96 4.92 2.72 1.25
C GLU A 96 6.25 2.17 0.67
N PRO A 97 6.92 2.91 -0.25
CA PRO A 97 8.06 2.38 -1.02
C PRO A 97 9.20 1.81 -0.18
N GLU A 98 9.50 2.41 0.97
CA GLU A 98 10.63 2.01 1.83
C GLU A 98 10.19 1.33 3.13
N TYR A 99 8.90 0.98 3.25
CA TYR A 99 8.35 0.44 4.48
C TYR A 99 7.65 -0.90 4.23
N ALA A 100 7.86 -1.83 5.14
CA ALA A 100 7.07 -3.05 5.26
C ALA A 100 6.83 -3.32 6.74
N LEU A 101 5.63 -3.74 7.09
CA LEU A 101 5.20 -3.92 8.48
C LEU A 101 6.16 -4.84 9.25
N LEU A 102 6.44 -6.02 8.69
CA LEU A 102 7.32 -7.00 9.32
C LEU A 102 8.79 -6.55 9.40
N SER A 103 9.22 -5.57 8.60
CA SER A 103 10.59 -5.03 8.69
C SER A 103 10.85 -4.23 9.97
N SER A 104 9.79 -3.89 10.70
CA SER A 104 9.88 -3.15 11.96
C SER A 104 10.21 -4.04 13.17
N ILE A 105 10.20 -5.35 13.01
CA ILE A 105 10.49 -6.33 14.08
C ILE A 105 11.66 -7.24 13.70
N GLU A 106 12.26 -7.88 14.69
CA GLU A 106 13.29 -8.87 14.49
C GLU A 106 12.65 -10.23 14.13
N GLY A 107 13.04 -10.76 12.97
CA GLY A 107 12.54 -12.02 12.45
C GLY A 107 11.13 -11.94 11.85
N ASN A 108 10.81 -12.90 10.99
CA ASN A 108 9.49 -13.05 10.40
C ASN A 108 8.78 -14.24 11.09
N PRO A 109 7.66 -14.03 11.80
CA PRO A 109 6.93 -15.13 12.42
C PRO A 109 6.11 -15.97 11.43
N PHE A 110 5.90 -15.48 10.20
CA PHE A 110 5.16 -16.21 9.15
C PHE A 110 6.10 -17.07 8.30
N GLY A 111 5.55 -18.08 7.64
CA GLY A 111 6.32 -18.96 6.75
C GLY A 111 6.79 -18.23 5.49
N ASP A 112 6.02 -17.25 5.01
CA ASP A 112 6.37 -16.41 3.88
C ASP A 112 5.83 -14.99 4.07
N HIS A 113 6.39 -14.02 3.34
CA HIS A 113 5.98 -12.63 3.35
C HIS A 113 5.99 -12.05 1.93
N LYS A 114 4.85 -11.59 1.46
CA LYS A 114 4.70 -10.97 0.15
C LYS A 114 4.26 -9.52 0.30
N ILE A 115 4.90 -8.65 -0.46
CA ILE A 115 4.63 -7.21 -0.49
C ILE A 115 4.18 -6.83 -1.89
N LEU A 116 3.02 -6.17 -1.97
CA LEU A 116 2.44 -5.68 -3.21
C LEU A 116 2.34 -4.16 -3.14
N ARG A 117 3.08 -3.47 -3.99
CA ARG A 117 3.09 -2.00 -4.06
C ARG A 117 2.34 -1.50 -5.28
N LEU A 118 1.99 -0.22 -5.25
CA LEU A 118 1.46 0.46 -6.43
C LEU A 118 2.52 0.46 -7.55
N GLY A 119 2.15 -0.03 -8.72
CA GLY A 119 3.05 -0.14 -9.88
C GLY A 119 3.77 -1.48 -10.01
N ASP A 120 3.63 -2.37 -9.03
CA ASP A 120 4.07 -3.75 -9.19
C ASP A 120 3.18 -4.45 -10.24
N ASP A 121 3.78 -5.28 -11.08
CA ASP A 121 3.05 -6.18 -11.97
C ASP A 121 2.35 -7.25 -11.14
N LEU A 122 1.09 -6.97 -10.78
CA LEU A 122 0.26 -7.88 -10.01
C LEU A 122 -0.17 -9.05 -10.91
N ASN A 123 0.49 -10.19 -10.79
CA ASN A 123 -0.07 -11.42 -11.28
C ASN A 123 -1.13 -11.92 -10.28
N PHE A 124 -2.41 -11.60 -10.57
CA PHE A 124 -3.53 -12.04 -9.74
C PHE A 124 -3.65 -13.57 -9.66
N GLU A 125 -3.04 -14.31 -10.57
CA GLU A 125 -3.01 -15.77 -10.52
C GLU A 125 -2.15 -16.27 -9.35
N ASP A 126 -1.06 -15.58 -9.03
CA ASP A 126 -0.23 -15.89 -7.86
C ASP A 126 -1.00 -15.67 -6.54
N LEU A 127 -1.94 -14.71 -6.52
CA LEU A 127 -2.81 -14.47 -5.37
C LEU A 127 -3.94 -15.50 -5.26
N ARG A 128 -4.45 -16.04 -6.39
CA ARG A 128 -5.47 -17.11 -6.39
C ARG A 128 -4.94 -18.43 -5.87
N ALA A 129 -3.65 -18.67 -6.00
CA ALA A 129 -3.01 -19.89 -5.48
C ALA A 129 -2.84 -19.89 -3.96
N ILE A 130 -3.08 -18.75 -3.28
CA ILE A 130 -3.00 -18.64 -1.83
C ILE A 130 -4.37 -18.97 -1.25
N PRO A 131 -4.51 -20.03 -0.42
CA PRO A 131 -5.76 -20.32 0.25
C PRO A 131 -6.12 -19.14 1.17
N PHE A 132 -7.15 -18.40 0.79
CA PHE A 132 -7.61 -17.24 1.54
C PHE A 132 -8.56 -17.71 2.65
N VAL A 133 -8.17 -17.48 3.91
CA VAL A 133 -9.05 -17.69 5.05
C VAL A 133 -9.84 -16.41 5.31
N GLY A 134 -10.94 -16.26 4.60
CA GLY A 134 -11.86 -15.12 4.74
C GLY A 134 -13.00 -15.26 3.74
N SER A 135 -14.23 -15.00 4.17
CA SER A 135 -15.37 -14.87 3.25
C SER A 135 -15.44 -13.43 2.74
N TRP A 136 -15.31 -13.23 1.44
CA TRP A 136 -15.83 -12.04 0.81
C TRP A 136 -17.35 -12.25 0.69
N SER A 137 -18.14 -11.60 1.54
CA SER A 137 -19.57 -11.45 1.25
C SER A 137 -19.68 -10.57 0.00
N GLN A 138 -20.26 -11.13 -1.05
CA GLN A 138 -20.67 -10.40 -2.25
C GLN A 138 -21.72 -9.35 -1.89
#